data_cb208e6bde74a0216dc3e7e2ba5cab96
#
_entry.id   cb208e6bde74a0216dc3e7e2ba5cab96
#
_cell.length_a   1.000
_cell.length_b   1.000
_cell.length_c   1.000
_cell.angle_alpha   90.00
_cell.angle_beta   90.00
_cell.angle_gamma   90.00
#
_symmetry.space_group_name_H-M   'P 1'
#
loop_
_entity.id
_entity.type
_entity.pdbx_description
1 polymer ?
#
loop_
_entity_poly.entity_id
_entity_poly.type
_entity_poly.pdbx_seq_one_letter_code
_entity_poly.pdbx_strand_id
1 'polypeptide(L)'
;MKPRIGIRPTIDGRWGGVRESLEEKTMAMAMAAKELIESNVHYQDGTPVECVISPCTIGSGAEAAKCNDYFSTQNVCATLAVTPCWCYGSETMDLNSDTVKAVWGFNGTERPGAVYLAAVMAAFAQRGLPAFSMY
;
A
#
# COMPACT_ATOMS: atom_id res chain seq x y z
N MET A 1 -18.55 -12.67 -5.05
CA MET A 1 -17.51 -11.72 -5.53
C MET A 1 -16.16 -12.32 -5.24
N LYS A 2 -15.25 -12.30 -6.21
CA LYS A 2 -13.90 -12.83 -6.05
C LYS A 2 -13.09 -11.97 -5.07
N PRO A 3 -12.15 -12.55 -4.29
CA PRO A 3 -11.27 -11.79 -3.43
C PRO A 3 -10.36 -10.89 -4.25
N ARG A 4 -10.17 -9.65 -3.80
CA ARG A 4 -9.37 -8.63 -4.50
C ARG A 4 -8.15 -8.25 -3.69
N ILE A 5 -7.16 -7.68 -4.38
CA ILE A 5 -5.96 -7.10 -3.77
C ILE A 5 -6.12 -5.58 -3.73
N GLY A 6 -6.00 -5.00 -2.55
CA GLY A 6 -6.01 -3.56 -2.35
C GLY A 6 -4.61 -2.97 -2.50
N ILE A 7 -4.44 -2.00 -3.38
CA ILE A 7 -3.18 -1.29 -3.56
C ILE A 7 -3.20 -0.01 -2.74
N ARG A 8 -2.22 0.17 -1.85
CA ARG A 8 -2.14 1.26 -0.88
C ARG A 8 -0.93 2.14 -1.21
N PRO A 9 -1.11 3.24 -1.97
CA PRO A 9 -0.02 4.20 -2.22
C PRO A 9 0.28 4.98 -0.95
N THR A 10 1.40 4.70 -0.29
CA THR A 10 1.82 5.41 0.92
C THR A 10 2.79 6.52 0.57
N ILE A 11 2.66 7.67 1.24
CA ILE A 11 3.35 8.91 0.89
C ILE A 11 3.82 9.64 2.15
N ASP A 12 4.86 10.42 2.02
CA ASP A 12 5.25 11.41 3.05
C ASP A 12 4.12 12.42 3.19
N GLY A 13 3.44 12.40 4.31
CA GLY A 13 2.22 13.18 4.53
C GLY A 13 2.43 14.65 4.86
N ARG A 14 3.68 15.14 4.87
CA ARG A 14 3.97 16.53 5.25
C ARG A 14 3.59 17.50 4.14
N TRP A 15 2.58 18.32 4.39
CA TRP A 15 2.16 19.39 3.50
C TRP A 15 3.18 20.55 3.50
N GLY A 16 3.10 21.39 2.47
CA GLY A 16 3.98 22.54 2.31
C GLY A 16 5.12 22.30 1.32
N GLY A 17 4.89 21.47 0.32
CA GLY A 17 5.81 21.19 -0.79
C GLY A 17 6.28 19.75 -0.90
N VAL A 18 6.50 19.07 0.23
CA VAL A 18 6.99 17.68 0.21
C VAL A 18 5.97 16.74 -0.39
N ARG A 19 4.77 16.68 0.18
CA ARG A 19 3.70 15.80 -0.28
C ARG A 19 3.28 16.13 -1.70
N GLU A 20 3.07 17.41 -1.98
CA GLU A 20 2.65 17.88 -3.30
C GLU A 20 3.63 17.44 -4.40
N SER A 21 4.92 17.45 -4.11
CA SER A 21 5.94 17.02 -5.06
C SER A 21 5.97 15.51 -5.33
N LEU A 22 5.34 14.71 -4.47
CA LEU A 22 5.36 13.24 -4.52
C LEU A 22 4.04 12.61 -4.95
N GLU A 23 2.93 13.35 -4.93
CA GLU A 23 1.57 12.81 -5.15
C GLU A 23 1.45 12.04 -6.47
N GLU A 24 1.81 12.69 -7.56
CA GLU A 24 1.68 12.11 -8.90
C GLU A 24 2.52 10.85 -9.05
N LYS A 25 3.78 10.90 -8.63
CA LYS A 25 4.70 9.77 -8.69
C LYS A 25 4.21 8.59 -7.86
N THR A 26 3.76 8.85 -6.64
CA THR A 26 3.29 7.81 -5.72
C THR A 26 2.07 7.09 -6.29
N MET A 27 1.10 7.84 -6.79
CA MET A 27 -0.09 7.26 -7.41
C MET A 27 0.26 6.50 -8.70
N ALA A 28 1.15 7.05 -9.52
CA ALA A 28 1.59 6.39 -10.76
C ALA A 28 2.26 5.04 -10.48
N MET A 29 3.08 4.95 -9.44
CA MET A 29 3.72 3.69 -9.05
C MET A 29 2.70 2.68 -8.53
N ALA A 30 1.69 3.12 -7.79
CA ALA A 30 0.60 2.25 -7.34
C ALA A 30 -0.21 1.71 -8.53
N MET A 31 -0.49 2.54 -9.52
CA MET A 31 -1.16 2.13 -10.76
C MET A 31 -0.32 1.12 -11.54
N ALA A 32 0.99 1.33 -11.62
CA ALA A 32 1.91 0.40 -12.28
C ALA A 32 1.94 -0.96 -11.56
N ALA A 33 1.93 -0.97 -10.23
CA ALA A 33 1.86 -2.20 -9.44
C ALA A 33 0.55 -2.95 -9.69
N LYS A 34 -0.57 -2.24 -9.72
CA LYS A 34 -1.88 -2.81 -10.09
C LYS A 34 -1.83 -3.49 -11.45
N GLU A 35 -1.34 -2.79 -12.46
CA GLU A 35 -1.24 -3.31 -13.82
C GLU A 35 -0.33 -4.54 -13.88
N LEU A 36 0.80 -4.52 -13.19
CA LEU A 36 1.73 -5.64 -13.12
C LEU A 36 1.05 -6.88 -12.54
N ILE A 37 0.30 -6.75 -11.47
CA ILE A 37 -0.42 -7.86 -10.83
C ILE A 37 -1.51 -8.39 -11.78
N GLU A 38 -2.36 -7.52 -12.29
CA GLU A 38 -3.49 -7.91 -13.15
C GLU A 38 -3.05 -8.56 -14.46
N SER A 39 -1.86 -8.20 -14.95
CA SER A 39 -1.29 -8.77 -16.17
C SER A 39 -0.63 -10.15 -15.96
N ASN A 40 -0.22 -10.48 -14.74
CA ASN A 40 0.62 -11.66 -14.48
C ASN A 40 0.03 -12.66 -13.50
N VAL A 41 -0.94 -12.27 -12.68
CA VAL A 41 -1.52 -13.13 -11.65
C VAL A 41 -2.97 -13.45 -12.00
N HIS A 42 -3.33 -14.72 -11.86
CA HIS A 42 -4.65 -15.20 -12.24
C HIS A 42 -5.30 -15.94 -11.08
N TYR A 43 -6.63 -15.88 -11.01
CA TYR A 43 -7.42 -16.77 -10.17
C TYR A 43 -7.32 -18.21 -10.67
N GLN A 44 -7.76 -19.15 -9.87
CA GLN A 44 -7.75 -20.57 -10.23
C GLN A 44 -8.53 -20.88 -11.52
N ASP A 45 -9.54 -20.07 -11.83
CA ASP A 45 -10.34 -20.21 -13.06
C ASP A 45 -9.68 -19.62 -14.31
N GLY A 46 -8.46 -19.08 -14.17
CA GLY A 46 -7.70 -18.49 -15.28
C GLY A 46 -8.00 -17.02 -15.58
N THR A 47 -8.96 -16.39 -14.89
CA THR A 47 -9.22 -14.96 -15.04
C THR A 47 -8.19 -14.12 -14.30
N PRO A 48 -7.84 -12.90 -14.78
CA PRO A 48 -6.91 -12.02 -14.09
C PRO A 48 -7.38 -11.66 -12.68
N VAL A 49 -6.43 -11.61 -11.74
CA VAL A 49 -6.70 -11.12 -10.39
C VAL A 49 -7.10 -9.64 -10.48
N GLU A 50 -8.12 -9.27 -9.73
CA GLU A 50 -8.61 -7.90 -9.67
C GLU A 50 -7.95 -7.14 -8.53
N CYS A 51 -7.47 -5.93 -8.82
CA CYS A 51 -6.91 -5.01 -7.83
C CYS A 51 -7.80 -3.78 -7.69
N VAL A 52 -7.85 -3.25 -6.46
CA VAL A 52 -8.55 -2.01 -6.13
C VAL A 52 -7.54 -1.01 -5.60
N ILE A 53 -7.52 0.21 -6.12
CA ILE A 53 -6.64 1.26 -5.61
C ILE A 53 -7.34 2.07 -4.52
N SER A 54 -6.58 2.42 -3.49
CA SER A 54 -7.04 3.38 -2.47
C SER A 54 -7.57 4.66 -3.12
N PRO A 55 -8.65 5.25 -2.60
CA PRO A 55 -9.22 6.49 -3.14
C PRO A 55 -8.30 7.70 -3.01
N CYS A 56 -7.23 7.60 -2.23
CA CYS A 56 -6.24 8.67 -2.04
C CYS A 56 -4.87 8.06 -1.71
N THR A 57 -3.82 8.86 -1.86
CA THR A 57 -2.52 8.55 -1.27
C THR A 57 -2.65 8.58 0.26
N ILE A 58 -1.86 7.75 0.94
CA ILE A 58 -1.97 7.54 2.39
C ILE A 58 -0.74 8.14 3.07
N GLY A 59 -0.91 9.31 3.65
CA GLY A 59 0.14 10.02 4.38
C GLY A 59 -0.23 10.32 5.84
N SER A 60 -1.39 9.84 6.30
CA SER A 60 -1.88 10.07 7.66
C SER A 60 -2.77 8.92 8.13
N GLY A 61 -3.02 8.87 9.43
CA GLY A 61 -3.92 7.89 10.02
C GLY A 61 -5.36 8.02 9.51
N ALA A 62 -5.83 9.24 9.28
CA ALA A 62 -7.17 9.49 8.74
C ALA A 62 -7.32 8.92 7.32
N GLU A 63 -6.30 9.09 6.49
CA GLU A 63 -6.30 8.54 5.13
C GLU A 63 -6.16 7.02 5.12
N ALA A 64 -5.37 6.46 6.04
CA ALA A 64 -5.29 5.01 6.22
C ALA A 64 -6.67 4.43 6.62
N ALA A 65 -7.37 5.07 7.53
CA ALA A 65 -8.73 4.68 7.93
C ALA A 65 -9.72 4.76 6.76
N LYS A 66 -9.67 5.85 6.00
CA LYS A 66 -10.52 6.02 4.81
C LYS A 66 -10.27 4.92 3.77
N CYS A 67 -9.00 4.55 3.56
CA CYS A 67 -8.64 3.46 2.68
C CYS A 67 -9.22 2.12 3.17
N ASN A 68 -9.09 1.84 4.46
CA ASN A 68 -9.61 0.61 5.05
C ASN A 68 -11.14 0.52 4.95
N ASP A 69 -11.84 1.61 5.20
CA ASP A 69 -13.29 1.68 5.06
C ASP A 69 -13.72 1.39 3.60
N TYR A 70 -13.04 2.00 2.66
CA TYR A 70 -13.31 1.75 1.24
C TYR A 70 -13.03 0.29 0.86
N PHE A 71 -11.88 -0.26 1.26
CA PHE A 71 -11.53 -1.63 0.94
C PHE A 71 -12.49 -2.66 1.55
N SER A 72 -13.06 -2.35 2.71
CA SER A 72 -14.06 -3.24 3.34
C SER A 72 -15.32 -3.41 2.50
N THR A 73 -15.63 -2.43 1.64
CA THR A 73 -16.78 -2.50 0.71
C THR A 73 -16.43 -3.19 -0.62
N GLN A 74 -15.15 -3.47 -0.87
CA GLN A 74 -14.63 -3.95 -2.17
C GLN A 74 -14.18 -5.41 -2.16
N ASN A 75 -14.47 -6.15 -1.10
CA ASN A 75 -14.02 -7.54 -0.92
C ASN A 75 -12.50 -7.69 -1.04
N VAL A 76 -11.75 -6.75 -0.49
CA VAL A 76 -10.28 -6.81 -0.41
C VAL A 76 -9.88 -7.76 0.71
N CYS A 77 -9.09 -8.79 0.38
CA CYS A 77 -8.59 -9.77 1.35
C CYS A 77 -7.08 -9.70 1.55
N ALA A 78 -6.38 -9.01 0.66
CA ALA A 78 -4.95 -8.77 0.77
C ALA A 78 -4.64 -7.33 0.37
N THR A 79 -3.63 -6.73 0.97
CA THR A 79 -3.19 -5.39 0.64
C THR A 79 -1.72 -5.36 0.28
N LEU A 80 -1.36 -4.50 -0.67
CA LEU A 80 0.00 -4.19 -1.03
C LEU A 80 0.23 -2.69 -0.85
N ALA A 81 1.03 -2.31 0.14
CA ALA A 81 1.50 -0.95 0.27
C ALA A 81 2.64 -0.71 -0.73
N VAL A 82 2.49 0.30 -1.56
CA VAL A 82 3.50 0.71 -2.55
C VAL A 82 4.06 2.05 -2.09
N THR A 83 5.34 2.06 -1.72
CA THR A 83 5.96 3.25 -1.16
C THR A 83 7.25 3.61 -1.88
N PRO A 84 7.25 4.65 -2.72
CA PRO A 84 8.46 5.15 -3.38
C PRO A 84 9.29 6.10 -2.52
N CYS A 85 8.78 6.49 -1.36
CA CYS A 85 9.41 7.48 -0.50
C CYS A 85 9.27 7.11 0.98
N TRP A 86 10.04 7.79 1.81
CA TRP A 86 9.87 7.70 3.26
C TRP A 86 8.51 8.27 3.68
N CYS A 87 7.87 7.63 4.66
CA CYS A 87 6.67 8.14 5.32
C CYS A 87 6.56 7.57 6.75
N TYR A 88 5.59 8.05 7.52
CA TYR A 88 5.37 7.58 8.88
C TYR A 88 4.68 6.21 8.89
N GLY A 89 5.42 5.17 9.29
CA GLY A 89 4.93 3.79 9.25
C GLY A 89 3.71 3.54 10.13
N SER A 90 3.77 4.01 11.39
CA SER A 90 2.69 3.76 12.36
C SER A 90 1.37 4.45 12.00
N GLU A 91 1.41 5.51 11.21
CA GLU A 91 0.22 6.28 10.83
C GLU A 91 -0.42 5.80 9.52
N THR A 92 0.34 5.13 8.68
CA THR A 92 -0.09 4.77 7.32
C THR A 92 -0.35 3.29 7.13
N MET A 93 -0.07 2.47 8.12
CA MET A 93 -0.16 1.01 8.01
C MET A 93 -1.59 0.50 7.92
N ASP A 94 -1.76 -0.66 7.31
CA ASP A 94 -3.00 -1.41 7.31
C ASP A 94 -3.19 -2.11 8.66
N LEU A 95 -4.14 -1.64 9.45
CA LEU A 95 -4.45 -2.20 10.77
C LEU A 95 -5.53 -3.30 10.74
N ASN A 96 -6.11 -3.60 9.59
CA ASN A 96 -7.11 -4.65 9.49
C ASN A 96 -6.48 -6.02 9.75
N SER A 97 -6.94 -6.71 10.80
CA SER A 97 -6.43 -8.04 11.17
C SER A 97 -6.81 -9.13 10.17
N ASP A 98 -7.81 -8.89 9.33
CA ASP A 98 -8.36 -9.89 8.42
C ASP A 98 -7.71 -9.85 7.02
N THR A 99 -6.84 -8.90 6.75
CA THR A 99 -6.13 -8.81 5.48
C THR A 99 -4.74 -9.43 5.57
N VAL A 100 -4.33 -10.11 4.49
CA VAL A 100 -2.94 -10.46 4.27
C VAL A 100 -2.20 -9.20 3.79
N LYS A 101 -1.05 -8.90 4.38
CA LYS A 101 -0.34 -7.64 4.15
C LYS A 101 1.00 -7.86 3.46
N ALA A 102 1.27 -7.06 2.45
CA ALA A 102 2.59 -6.94 1.83
C ALA A 102 2.97 -5.46 1.72
N VAL A 103 4.25 -5.18 1.81
CA VAL A 103 4.81 -3.83 1.68
C VAL A 103 5.95 -3.87 0.68
N TRP A 104 5.86 -3.01 -0.34
CA TRP A 104 6.91 -2.85 -1.34
C TRP A 104 7.58 -1.49 -1.15
N GLY A 105 8.78 -1.51 -0.57
CA GLY A 105 9.62 -0.34 -0.37
C GLY A 105 10.62 -0.19 -1.51
N PHE A 106 10.42 0.80 -2.37
CA PHE A 106 11.30 1.00 -3.52
C PHE A 106 12.65 1.59 -3.13
N ASN A 107 13.70 1.03 -3.70
CA ASN A 107 15.06 1.59 -3.67
C ASN A 107 15.33 2.43 -4.94
N GLY A 108 16.39 3.23 -4.90
CA GLY A 108 16.81 4.02 -6.06
C GLY A 108 16.04 5.31 -6.30
N THR A 109 15.22 5.73 -5.34
CA THR A 109 14.57 7.04 -5.35
C THR A 109 15.36 8.01 -4.46
N GLU A 110 15.13 9.31 -4.64
CA GLU A 110 15.75 10.35 -3.80
C GLU A 110 15.39 10.21 -2.32
N ARG A 111 14.23 9.62 -2.03
CA ARG A 111 13.71 9.39 -0.68
C ARG A 111 13.29 7.94 -0.57
N PRO A 112 14.25 7.03 -0.35
CA PRO A 112 14.01 5.60 -0.51
C PRO A 112 12.92 5.06 0.43
N GLY A 113 11.99 4.31 -0.14
CA GLY A 113 10.92 3.63 0.57
C GLY A 113 11.40 2.47 1.44
N ALA A 114 12.64 2.02 1.28
CA ALA A 114 13.23 0.99 2.11
C ALA A 114 13.28 1.36 3.59
N VAL A 115 13.43 2.64 3.91
CA VAL A 115 13.38 3.12 5.31
C VAL A 115 11.97 2.96 5.89
N TYR A 116 10.96 3.30 5.11
CA TYR A 116 9.56 3.05 5.47
C TYR A 116 9.33 1.55 5.67
N LEU A 117 9.82 0.73 4.75
CA LEU A 117 9.68 -0.73 4.83
C LEU A 117 10.18 -1.27 6.18
N ALA A 118 11.37 -0.87 6.59
CA ALA A 118 11.94 -1.30 7.86
C ALA A 118 11.05 -0.85 9.04
N ALA A 119 10.62 0.40 9.04
CA ALA A 119 9.79 0.97 10.11
C ALA A 119 8.41 0.31 10.20
N VAL A 120 7.73 0.11 9.08
CA VAL A 120 6.38 -0.46 9.08
C VAL A 120 6.41 -1.95 9.39
N MET A 121 7.42 -2.69 8.95
CA MET A 121 7.57 -4.11 9.30
C MET A 121 7.78 -4.28 10.80
N ALA A 122 8.57 -3.41 11.43
CA ALA A 122 8.72 -3.39 12.88
C ALA A 122 7.39 -3.06 13.59
N ALA A 123 6.63 -2.11 13.08
CA ALA A 123 5.33 -1.74 13.63
C ALA A 123 4.31 -2.89 13.53
N PHE A 124 4.27 -3.61 12.41
CA PHE A 124 3.43 -4.80 12.25
C PHE A 124 3.83 -5.89 13.26
N ALA A 125 5.13 -6.15 13.42
CA ALA A 125 5.62 -7.14 14.37
C ALA A 125 5.23 -6.82 15.83
N GLN A 126 5.32 -5.54 16.22
CA GLN A 126 4.92 -5.09 17.54
C GLN A 126 3.41 -5.28 17.81
N ARG A 127 2.60 -5.23 16.78
CA ARG A 127 1.14 -5.41 16.88
C ARG A 127 0.69 -6.85 16.66
N GLY A 128 1.61 -7.77 16.40
CA GLY A 128 1.27 -9.16 16.11
C GLY A 128 0.56 -9.36 14.77
N LEU A 129 0.76 -8.44 13.83
CA LEU A 129 0.17 -8.51 12.48
C LEU A 129 1.22 -9.02 11.49
N PRO A 130 1.07 -10.26 10.98
CA PRO A 130 2.01 -10.79 9.98
C PRO A 130 1.99 -9.97 8.70
N ALA A 131 3.16 -9.71 8.13
CA ALA A 131 3.29 -8.96 6.88
C ALA A 131 4.50 -9.48 6.07
N PHE A 132 4.40 -9.36 4.75
CA PHE A 132 5.46 -9.70 3.81
C PHE A 132 6.16 -8.43 3.33
N SER A 133 7.47 -8.50 3.16
CA SER A 133 8.28 -7.37 2.71
C SER A 133 8.94 -7.66 1.36
N MET A 134 9.06 -6.62 0.54
CA MET A 134 9.83 -6.67 -0.72
C MET A 134 10.45 -5.30 -1.01
N TYR A 135 11.60 -5.31 -1.70
CA TYR A 135 12.32 -4.10 -2.11
C TYR A 135 13.23 -4.36 -3.31
#